data_c1c74cd5ff675878f2955ba0e58cb851
#
_entry.id   c1c74cd5ff675878f2955ba0e58cb851
#
_cell.length_a   1.000
_cell.length_b   1.000
_cell.length_c   1.000
_cell.angle_alpha   90.00
_cell.angle_beta   90.00
_cell.angle_gamma   90.00
#
_symmetry.space_group_name_H-M   'P 1'
#
loop_
_entity.id
_entity.type
_entity.pdbx_description
1 polymer ?
#
loop_
_entity_poly.entity_id
_entity_poly.type
_entity_poly.pdbx_seq_one_letter_code
_entity_poly.pdbx_strand_id
1 'polypeptide(L)'
;MYKNYVFDLYGTLVDIHTDEEQMALWEKLSLFYGYYGANYEPQELKDRYEALCSSKEAEMKRGVEPRYAHEACPEIHIEEVFAALFAEKGVTVSDEMAVLTGQFFRALATEYVKLYDGVPQMLAKLKEAGAGVYLLSNAQRIFTAYELNYLDITKYFDGILISSDYSTKKPDARFFALLHEKFGLDLKECIMVGNDSRCDIGGAKAAGMDCLYVRSNISPKDDPTPDATYCMEEMDIAKMTELLLQ
;
A
#
# COMPACT_ATOMS: atom_id res chain seq x y z
N MET A 1 -0.85 19.20 19.18
CA MET A 1 -0.72 17.73 19.13
C MET A 1 -2.05 17.14 18.67
N TYR A 2 -2.04 16.26 17.67
CA TYR A 2 -3.24 15.59 17.14
C TYR A 2 -3.68 14.44 18.05
N LYS A 3 -4.96 14.07 18.00
CA LYS A 3 -5.45 12.91 18.73
C LYS A 3 -5.08 11.61 18.01
N ASN A 4 -5.04 11.65 16.67
CA ASN A 4 -4.82 10.47 15.85
C ASN A 4 -3.81 10.75 14.74
N TYR A 5 -2.91 9.82 14.54
CA TYR A 5 -1.88 9.84 13.50
C TYR A 5 -2.15 8.71 12.51
N VAL A 6 -2.34 9.05 11.26
CA VAL A 6 -2.60 8.11 10.17
C VAL A 6 -1.38 8.09 9.27
N PHE A 7 -0.73 6.94 9.14
CA PHE A 7 0.48 6.79 8.36
C PHE A 7 0.21 6.03 7.06
N ASP A 8 0.84 6.47 5.98
CA ASP A 8 1.17 5.58 4.89
C ASP A 8 2.32 4.64 5.29
N LEU A 9 2.55 3.57 4.53
CA LEU A 9 3.55 2.56 4.86
C LEU A 9 4.85 2.74 4.06
N TYR A 10 4.77 2.45 2.76
CA TYR A 10 5.94 2.38 1.90
C TYR A 10 6.40 3.77 1.45
N GLY A 11 7.63 4.12 1.78
CA GLY A 11 8.16 5.47 1.57
C GLY A 11 7.88 6.44 2.72
N THR A 12 7.16 5.99 3.75
CA THR A 12 6.83 6.79 4.95
C THR A 12 7.40 6.16 6.22
N LEU A 13 7.09 4.90 6.47
CA LEU A 13 7.62 4.12 7.61
C LEU A 13 8.60 3.04 7.13
N VAL A 14 8.41 2.54 5.92
CA VAL A 14 9.14 1.41 5.35
C VAL A 14 9.88 1.86 4.09
N ASP A 15 11.18 1.62 4.06
CA ASP A 15 12.03 1.67 2.87
C ASP A 15 12.03 0.28 2.21
N ILE A 16 11.61 0.22 0.97
CA ILE A 16 11.52 -1.02 0.21
C ILE A 16 12.02 -0.80 -1.22
N HIS A 17 12.65 -1.81 -1.77
CA HIS A 17 12.92 -1.86 -3.20
C HIS A 17 12.44 -3.18 -3.79
N THR A 18 11.59 -3.07 -4.80
CA THR A 18 11.09 -4.19 -5.58
C THR A 18 11.37 -3.96 -7.05
N ASP A 19 11.78 -5.01 -7.74
CA ASP A 19 12.01 -5.00 -9.17
C ASP A 19 11.19 -6.13 -9.85
N GLU A 20 10.05 -5.76 -10.40
CA GLU A 20 9.16 -6.65 -11.16
C GLU A 20 9.57 -6.74 -12.64
N GLU A 21 10.52 -5.89 -13.08
CA GLU A 21 11.01 -5.87 -14.46
C GLU A 21 12.07 -6.96 -14.72
N GLN A 22 12.77 -7.43 -13.68
CA GLN A 22 13.82 -8.42 -13.81
C GLN A 22 13.33 -9.76 -14.35
N MET A 23 13.86 -10.21 -15.48
CA MET A 23 13.44 -11.46 -16.12
C MET A 23 13.70 -12.70 -15.25
N ALA A 24 14.69 -12.67 -14.37
CA ALA A 24 15.01 -13.76 -13.45
C ALA A 24 13.83 -14.09 -12.47
N LEU A 25 13.01 -13.09 -12.13
CA LEU A 25 11.77 -13.30 -11.38
C LEU A 25 10.81 -14.16 -12.21
N TRP A 26 10.56 -13.76 -13.45
CA TRP A 26 9.60 -14.39 -14.34
C TRP A 26 10.03 -15.81 -14.75
N GLU A 27 11.34 -16.05 -14.91
CA GLU A 27 11.89 -17.39 -15.10
C GLU A 27 11.57 -18.34 -13.95
N LYS A 28 11.75 -17.87 -12.70
CA LYS A 28 11.43 -18.67 -11.51
C LYS A 28 9.94 -18.85 -11.32
N LEU A 29 9.16 -17.80 -11.57
CA LEU A 29 7.72 -17.85 -11.44
C LEU A 29 7.10 -18.78 -12.51
N SER A 30 7.57 -18.75 -13.76
CA SER A 30 7.11 -19.66 -14.82
C SER A 30 7.44 -21.12 -14.49
N LEU A 31 8.63 -21.38 -13.92
CA LEU A 31 8.98 -22.72 -13.43
C LEU A 31 8.03 -23.17 -12.31
N PHE A 32 7.69 -22.28 -11.38
CA PHE A 32 6.72 -22.57 -10.32
C PHE A 32 5.35 -22.93 -10.88
N TYR A 33 4.81 -22.12 -11.81
CA TYR A 33 3.56 -22.44 -12.51
C TYR A 33 3.62 -23.79 -13.23
N GLY A 34 4.76 -24.10 -13.87
CA GLY A 34 5.00 -25.36 -14.57
C GLY A 34 4.94 -26.59 -13.66
N TYR A 35 5.38 -26.49 -12.40
CA TYR A 35 5.26 -27.59 -11.43
C TYR A 35 3.81 -27.99 -11.15
N TYR A 36 2.87 -27.09 -11.36
CA TYR A 36 1.43 -27.33 -11.23
C TYR A 36 0.73 -27.55 -12.57
N GLY A 37 1.47 -27.66 -13.68
CA GLY A 37 0.95 -27.93 -15.00
C GLY A 37 0.53 -26.71 -15.82
N ALA A 38 0.69 -25.50 -15.28
CA ALA A 38 0.44 -24.25 -15.99
C ALA A 38 1.72 -23.75 -16.68
N ASN A 39 1.99 -24.25 -17.89
CA ASN A 39 3.24 -23.96 -18.59
C ASN A 39 3.18 -22.62 -19.32
N TYR A 40 4.11 -21.74 -18.98
CA TYR A 40 4.35 -20.44 -19.60
C TYR A 40 5.82 -20.28 -19.99
N GLU A 41 6.06 -19.57 -21.09
CA GLU A 41 7.36 -18.95 -21.28
C GLU A 41 7.45 -17.71 -20.35
N PRO A 42 8.63 -17.37 -19.80
CA PRO A 42 8.77 -16.27 -18.84
C PRO A 42 8.20 -14.93 -19.31
N GLN A 43 8.48 -14.53 -20.55
CA GLN A 43 7.94 -13.30 -21.12
C GLN A 43 6.42 -13.37 -21.31
N GLU A 44 5.89 -14.51 -21.76
CA GLU A 44 4.45 -14.71 -21.88
C GLU A 44 3.75 -14.54 -20.51
N LEU A 45 4.32 -15.11 -19.46
CA LEU A 45 3.77 -14.99 -18.10
C LEU A 45 3.71 -13.52 -17.64
N LYS A 46 4.79 -12.77 -17.85
CA LYS A 46 4.84 -11.34 -17.56
C LYS A 46 3.76 -10.57 -18.31
N ASP A 47 3.71 -10.71 -19.62
CA ASP A 47 2.75 -10.00 -20.48
C ASP A 47 1.29 -10.31 -20.08
N ARG A 48 0.99 -11.59 -19.71
CA ARG A 48 -0.34 -11.99 -19.25
C ARG A 48 -0.68 -11.41 -17.87
N TYR A 49 0.26 -11.40 -16.93
CA TYR A 49 0.10 -10.78 -15.63
C TYR A 49 -0.26 -9.29 -15.77
N GLU A 50 0.51 -8.52 -16.53
CA GLU A 50 0.26 -7.10 -16.76
C GLU A 50 -1.10 -6.85 -17.44
N ALA A 51 -1.44 -7.65 -18.45
CA ALA A 51 -2.72 -7.56 -19.14
C ALA A 51 -3.91 -7.86 -18.23
N LEU A 52 -3.81 -8.86 -17.34
CA LEU A 52 -4.86 -9.20 -16.39
C LEU A 52 -5.03 -8.12 -15.32
N CYS A 53 -3.93 -7.58 -14.78
CA CYS A 53 -3.99 -6.45 -13.85
C CYS A 53 -4.72 -5.26 -14.47
N SER A 54 -4.32 -4.86 -15.67
CA SER A 54 -4.92 -3.73 -16.39
C SER A 54 -6.40 -3.97 -16.72
N SER A 55 -6.75 -5.18 -17.13
CA SER A 55 -8.14 -5.55 -17.45
C SER A 55 -9.05 -5.49 -16.23
N LYS A 56 -8.60 -6.06 -15.09
CA LYS A 56 -9.36 -6.02 -13.83
C LYS A 56 -9.56 -4.60 -13.31
N GLU A 57 -8.52 -3.76 -13.33
CA GLU A 57 -8.66 -2.35 -12.97
C GLU A 57 -9.67 -1.61 -13.87
N ALA A 58 -9.62 -1.83 -15.17
CA ALA A 58 -10.54 -1.23 -16.12
C ALA A 58 -11.99 -1.70 -15.91
N GLU A 59 -12.18 -2.96 -15.55
CA GLU A 59 -13.50 -3.50 -15.22
C GLU A 59 -14.07 -2.88 -13.95
N MET A 60 -13.27 -2.79 -12.90
CA MET A 60 -13.68 -2.16 -11.64
C MET A 60 -14.02 -0.69 -11.80
N LYS A 61 -13.26 0.05 -12.62
CA LYS A 61 -13.57 1.46 -12.93
C LYS A 61 -14.93 1.62 -13.61
N ARG A 62 -15.32 0.70 -14.49
CA ARG A 62 -16.64 0.73 -15.14
C ARG A 62 -17.81 0.48 -14.18
N GLY A 63 -17.58 -0.27 -13.11
CA GLY A 63 -18.58 -0.57 -12.08
C GLY A 63 -18.81 0.54 -11.06
N VAL A 64 -18.01 1.61 -11.08
CA VAL A 64 -18.14 2.71 -10.13
C VAL A 64 -19.29 3.62 -10.50
N GLU A 65 -20.10 4.03 -9.52
CA GLU A 65 -21.18 5.01 -9.72
C GLU A 65 -20.66 6.31 -10.35
N PRO A 66 -21.40 6.92 -11.30
CA PRO A 66 -20.95 8.10 -12.03
C PRO A 66 -20.50 9.28 -11.15
N ARG A 67 -21.12 9.48 -9.98
CA ARG A 67 -20.77 10.53 -9.02
C ARG A 67 -19.34 10.41 -8.46
N TYR A 68 -18.74 9.21 -8.53
CA TYR A 68 -17.38 8.92 -8.05
C TYR A 68 -16.39 8.67 -9.18
N ALA A 69 -16.83 8.67 -10.44
CA ALA A 69 -16.03 8.22 -11.57
C ALA A 69 -14.68 8.95 -11.71
N HIS A 70 -14.64 10.26 -11.41
CA HIS A 70 -13.41 11.07 -11.46
C HIS A 70 -12.53 10.93 -10.21
N GLU A 71 -13.09 10.46 -9.11
CA GLU A 71 -12.42 10.26 -7.82
C GLU A 71 -12.15 8.77 -7.53
N ALA A 72 -12.72 7.89 -8.35
CA ALA A 72 -12.63 6.45 -8.13
C ALA A 72 -11.23 5.93 -8.40
N CYS A 73 -10.64 5.37 -7.38
CA CYS A 73 -9.36 4.68 -7.43
C CYS A 73 -9.56 3.24 -6.94
N PRO A 74 -10.03 2.32 -7.82
CA PRO A 74 -10.24 0.93 -7.43
C PRO A 74 -8.91 0.24 -7.16
N GLU A 75 -8.92 -0.72 -6.24
CA GLU A 75 -7.81 -1.61 -5.96
C GLU A 75 -8.22 -3.03 -6.27
N ILE A 76 -7.45 -3.73 -7.10
CA ILE A 76 -7.68 -5.13 -7.43
C ILE A 76 -7.22 -6.04 -6.28
N HIS A 77 -7.73 -7.27 -6.26
CA HIS A 77 -7.19 -8.36 -5.45
C HIS A 77 -6.17 -9.11 -6.31
N ILE A 78 -4.89 -8.91 -6.03
CA ILE A 78 -3.82 -9.44 -6.89
C ILE A 78 -3.77 -10.98 -6.89
N GLU A 79 -4.22 -11.64 -5.82
CA GLU A 79 -4.36 -13.10 -5.74
C GLU A 79 -5.29 -13.66 -6.82
N GLU A 80 -6.33 -12.90 -7.21
CA GLU A 80 -7.21 -13.30 -8.31
C GLU A 80 -6.49 -13.28 -9.67
N VAL A 81 -5.48 -12.41 -9.85
CA VAL A 81 -4.64 -12.40 -11.06
C VAL A 81 -3.79 -13.68 -11.11
N PHE A 82 -3.17 -14.05 -9.99
CA PHE A 82 -2.39 -15.29 -9.91
C PHE A 82 -3.25 -16.52 -10.14
N ALA A 83 -4.47 -16.57 -9.60
CA ALA A 83 -5.42 -17.65 -9.87
C ALA A 83 -5.84 -17.70 -11.35
N ALA A 84 -6.10 -16.53 -11.96
CA ALA A 84 -6.49 -16.43 -13.36
C ALA A 84 -5.38 -16.94 -14.31
N LEU A 85 -4.12 -16.69 -14.00
CA LEU A 85 -2.97 -17.24 -14.75
C LEU A 85 -2.94 -18.77 -14.73
N PHE A 86 -3.26 -19.42 -13.62
CA PHE A 86 -3.44 -20.88 -13.59
C PHE A 86 -4.63 -21.30 -14.47
N ALA A 87 -5.76 -20.63 -14.35
CA ALA A 87 -6.98 -20.95 -15.09
C ALA A 87 -6.81 -20.82 -16.61
N GLU A 88 -6.03 -19.86 -17.10
CA GLU A 88 -5.71 -19.70 -18.53
C GLU A 88 -5.01 -20.95 -19.13
N LYS A 89 -4.30 -21.70 -18.32
CA LYS A 89 -3.65 -22.97 -18.72
C LYS A 89 -4.47 -24.20 -18.34
N GLY A 90 -5.75 -24.02 -17.96
CA GLY A 90 -6.67 -25.11 -17.62
C GLY A 90 -6.41 -25.72 -16.23
N VAL A 91 -5.66 -25.05 -15.37
CA VAL A 91 -5.36 -25.49 -14.00
C VAL A 91 -6.26 -24.74 -13.01
N THR A 92 -6.98 -25.47 -12.16
CA THR A 92 -7.75 -24.90 -11.05
C THR A 92 -6.94 -24.99 -9.78
N VAL A 93 -6.81 -23.90 -9.05
CA VAL A 93 -6.08 -23.82 -7.77
C VAL A 93 -7.01 -23.34 -6.65
N SER A 94 -6.63 -23.59 -5.40
CA SER A 94 -7.31 -23.01 -4.23
C SER A 94 -6.90 -21.57 -4.01
N ASP A 95 -7.69 -20.84 -3.21
CA ASP A 95 -7.37 -19.46 -2.81
C ASP A 95 -6.04 -19.40 -2.08
N GLU A 96 -5.73 -20.41 -1.23
CA GLU A 96 -4.44 -20.48 -0.52
C GLU A 96 -3.26 -20.61 -1.52
N MET A 97 -3.43 -21.36 -2.62
CA MET A 97 -2.39 -21.45 -3.63
C MET A 97 -2.21 -20.15 -4.38
N ALA A 98 -3.28 -19.44 -4.69
CA ALA A 98 -3.21 -18.12 -5.32
C ALA A 98 -2.47 -17.11 -4.41
N VAL A 99 -2.79 -17.08 -3.12
CA VAL A 99 -2.10 -16.27 -2.11
C VAL A 99 -0.62 -16.65 -2.01
N LEU A 100 -0.30 -17.94 -1.91
CA LEU A 100 1.09 -18.43 -1.85
C LEU A 100 1.88 -18.03 -3.09
N THR A 101 1.27 -18.12 -4.27
CA THR A 101 1.90 -17.70 -5.53
C THR A 101 2.22 -16.22 -5.51
N GLY A 102 1.30 -15.38 -5.04
CA GLY A 102 1.53 -13.95 -4.87
C GLY A 102 2.64 -13.64 -3.86
N GLN A 103 2.69 -14.35 -2.72
CA GLN A 103 3.76 -14.21 -1.73
C GLN A 103 5.12 -14.64 -2.28
N PHE A 104 5.15 -15.70 -3.07
CA PHE A 104 6.37 -16.14 -3.76
C PHE A 104 6.83 -15.10 -4.79
N PHE A 105 5.91 -14.57 -5.60
CA PHE A 105 6.18 -13.46 -6.52
C PHE A 105 6.77 -12.26 -5.76
N ARG A 106 6.13 -11.83 -4.68
CA ARG A 106 6.60 -10.69 -3.85
C ARG A 106 8.00 -10.93 -3.31
N ALA A 107 8.28 -12.14 -2.80
CA ALA A 107 9.59 -12.49 -2.28
C ALA A 107 10.67 -12.49 -3.38
N LEU A 108 10.34 -12.90 -4.61
CA LEU A 108 11.26 -12.84 -5.75
C LEU A 108 11.52 -11.41 -6.24
N ALA A 109 10.49 -10.55 -6.18
CA ALA A 109 10.59 -9.15 -6.60
C ALA A 109 11.33 -8.26 -5.60
N THR A 110 11.32 -8.62 -4.31
CA THR A 110 11.85 -7.76 -3.24
C THR A 110 13.36 -7.93 -3.10
N GLU A 111 14.11 -6.85 -3.34
CA GLU A 111 15.54 -6.80 -3.06
C GLU A 111 15.81 -6.54 -1.57
N TYR A 112 15.06 -5.60 -0.98
CA TYR A 112 15.08 -5.36 0.45
C TYR A 112 13.77 -4.74 0.94
N VAL A 113 13.47 -4.97 2.22
CA VAL A 113 12.42 -4.31 2.99
C VAL A 113 12.93 -4.04 4.40
N LYS A 114 12.86 -2.79 4.86
CA LYS A 114 13.35 -2.35 6.16
C LYS A 114 12.61 -1.10 6.64
N LEU A 115 12.64 -0.84 7.93
CA LEU A 115 12.14 0.42 8.48
C LEU A 115 13.13 1.55 8.20
N TYR A 116 12.62 2.78 8.05
CA TYR A 116 13.48 3.95 8.22
C TYR A 116 13.95 4.02 9.68
N ASP A 117 15.20 4.49 9.86
CA ASP A 117 15.81 4.56 11.20
C ASP A 117 15.01 5.44 12.15
N GLY A 118 14.64 4.91 13.31
CA GLY A 118 13.87 5.64 14.32
C GLY A 118 12.34 5.42 14.28
N VAL A 119 11.79 4.71 13.29
CA VAL A 119 10.35 4.46 13.19
C VAL A 119 9.76 3.78 14.43
N PRO A 120 10.32 2.68 14.97
CA PRO A 120 9.76 2.07 16.19
C PRO A 120 9.72 3.01 17.38
N GLN A 121 10.77 3.86 17.54
CA GLN A 121 10.86 4.84 18.61
C GLN A 121 9.83 5.95 18.45
N MET A 122 9.59 6.42 17.22
CA MET A 122 8.56 7.42 16.91
C MET A 122 7.17 6.84 17.26
N LEU A 123 6.83 5.67 16.75
CA LEU A 123 5.52 5.05 16.99
C LEU A 123 5.29 4.80 18.50
N ALA A 124 6.32 4.32 19.22
CA ALA A 124 6.25 4.13 20.68
C ALA A 124 5.96 5.46 21.40
N LYS A 125 6.67 6.55 21.05
CA LYS A 125 6.45 7.87 21.67
C LYS A 125 5.03 8.41 21.42
N LEU A 126 4.47 8.22 20.23
CA LEU A 126 3.09 8.62 19.94
C LEU A 126 2.10 7.82 20.82
N LYS A 127 2.33 6.51 20.97
CA LYS A 127 1.52 5.66 21.86
C LYS A 127 1.66 6.07 23.34
N GLU A 128 2.87 6.36 23.80
CA GLU A 128 3.14 6.85 25.17
C GLU A 128 2.46 8.21 25.45
N ALA A 129 2.33 9.06 24.42
CA ALA A 129 1.59 10.31 24.49
C ALA A 129 0.06 10.12 24.50
N GLY A 130 -0.43 8.88 24.43
CA GLY A 130 -1.86 8.54 24.42
C GLY A 130 -2.57 8.77 23.09
N ALA A 131 -1.83 8.92 22.01
CA ALA A 131 -2.40 9.13 20.68
C ALA A 131 -2.86 7.83 20.03
N GLY A 132 -3.89 7.92 19.19
CA GLY A 132 -4.27 6.85 18.27
C GLY A 132 -3.29 6.79 17.09
N VAL A 133 -2.85 5.59 16.71
CA VAL A 133 -1.93 5.36 15.59
C VAL A 133 -2.56 4.39 14.62
N TYR A 134 -2.70 4.82 13.36
CA TYR A 134 -3.42 4.08 12.32
C TYR A 134 -2.57 3.96 11.05
N LEU A 135 -2.80 2.90 10.30
CA LEU A 135 -2.20 2.69 8.98
C LEU A 135 -3.28 2.84 7.89
N LEU A 136 -2.99 3.59 6.83
CA LEU A 136 -3.80 3.72 5.63
C LEU A 136 -2.91 3.57 4.40
N SER A 137 -2.80 2.35 3.86
CA SER A 137 -1.83 2.00 2.83
C SER A 137 -2.46 1.54 1.53
N ASN A 138 -2.00 2.08 0.41
CA ASN A 138 -2.25 1.55 -0.92
C ASN A 138 -1.36 0.32 -1.15
N ALA A 139 -1.92 -0.86 -0.93
CA ALA A 139 -1.14 -2.09 -0.92
C ALA A 139 -2.02 -3.34 -1.07
N GLN A 140 -1.36 -4.48 -1.29
CA GLN A 140 -2.00 -5.79 -1.33
C GLN A 140 -1.85 -6.50 0.03
N ARG A 141 -2.97 -6.92 0.63
CA ARG A 141 -2.99 -7.62 1.92
C ARG A 141 -2.04 -8.80 1.97
N ILE A 142 -2.02 -9.60 0.91
CA ILE A 142 -1.22 -10.80 0.82
C ILE A 142 0.30 -10.56 0.89
N PHE A 143 0.75 -9.32 0.64
CA PHE A 143 2.15 -8.89 0.79
C PHE A 143 2.36 -8.19 2.13
N THR A 144 1.54 -7.18 2.41
CA THR A 144 1.75 -6.22 3.47
C THR A 144 1.56 -6.82 4.86
N ALA A 145 0.64 -7.77 5.03
CA ALA A 145 0.36 -8.34 6.35
C ALA A 145 1.58 -9.06 6.96
N TYR A 146 2.32 -9.84 6.17
CA TYR A 146 3.51 -10.51 6.69
C TYR A 146 4.74 -9.60 6.74
N GLU A 147 4.83 -8.58 5.87
CA GLU A 147 5.89 -7.56 5.95
C GLU A 147 5.77 -6.74 7.24
N LEU A 148 4.55 -6.34 7.64
CA LEU A 148 4.30 -5.67 8.92
C LEU A 148 4.70 -6.55 10.12
N ASN A 149 4.43 -7.86 10.06
CA ASN A 149 4.84 -8.80 11.10
C ASN A 149 6.36 -9.03 11.11
N TYR A 150 6.97 -9.17 9.94
CA TYR A 150 8.43 -9.31 9.81
C TYR A 150 9.17 -8.10 10.38
N LEU A 151 8.64 -6.89 10.14
CA LEU A 151 9.19 -5.63 10.63
C LEU A 151 8.83 -5.34 12.11
N ASP A 152 8.01 -6.17 12.75
CA ASP A 152 7.58 -6.07 14.15
C ASP A 152 6.91 -4.72 14.51
N ILE A 153 6.17 -4.12 13.56
CA ILE A 153 5.49 -2.84 13.77
C ILE A 153 3.97 -2.93 13.91
N THR A 154 3.37 -4.07 13.61
CA THR A 154 1.91 -4.28 13.71
C THR A 154 1.35 -3.87 15.09
N LYS A 155 2.11 -4.13 16.14
CA LYS A 155 1.75 -3.86 17.55
C LYS A 155 1.52 -2.39 17.91
N TYR A 156 2.01 -1.44 17.09
CA TYR A 156 1.85 -0.01 17.36
C TYR A 156 0.53 0.54 16.84
N PHE A 157 -0.12 -0.14 15.89
CA PHE A 157 -1.33 0.38 15.25
C PHE A 157 -2.60 -0.04 16.00
N ASP A 158 -3.46 0.94 16.25
CA ASP A 158 -4.82 0.73 16.76
C ASP A 158 -5.78 0.27 15.66
N GLY A 159 -5.42 0.55 14.39
CA GLY A 159 -6.14 0.09 13.23
C GLY A 159 -5.28 0.11 11.97
N ILE A 160 -5.53 -0.85 11.07
CA ILE A 160 -4.80 -1.03 9.81
C ILE A 160 -5.81 -1.16 8.69
N LEU A 161 -5.74 -0.23 7.73
CA LEU A 161 -6.50 -0.28 6.48
C LEU A 161 -5.54 -0.47 5.30
N ILE A 162 -5.73 -1.56 4.58
CA ILE A 162 -4.99 -1.88 3.36
C ILE A 162 -5.98 -1.86 2.20
N SER A 163 -5.66 -1.16 1.14
CA SER A 163 -6.58 -0.86 0.03
C SER A 163 -7.21 -2.10 -0.61
N SER A 164 -6.47 -3.19 -0.76
CA SER A 164 -7.01 -4.42 -1.33
C SER A 164 -8.15 -5.03 -0.51
N ASP A 165 -8.21 -4.83 0.81
CA ASP A 165 -9.31 -5.35 1.64
C ASP A 165 -10.65 -4.65 1.34
N TYR A 166 -10.62 -3.49 0.72
CA TYR A 166 -11.79 -2.62 0.50
C TYR A 166 -12.03 -2.30 -0.97
N SER A 167 -11.23 -2.85 -1.87
CA SER A 167 -11.30 -2.62 -3.32
C SER A 167 -11.26 -1.13 -3.71
N THR A 168 -10.65 -0.30 -2.87
CA THR A 168 -10.49 1.15 -3.07
C THR A 168 -9.18 1.63 -2.45
N LYS A 169 -8.54 2.62 -3.07
CA LYS A 169 -7.25 3.14 -2.63
C LYS A 169 -7.20 4.67 -2.63
N LYS A 170 -6.25 5.27 -1.88
CA LYS A 170 -5.97 6.72 -1.93
C LYS A 170 -5.71 7.15 -3.38
N PRO A 171 -6.14 8.34 -3.81
CA PRO A 171 -6.80 9.40 -3.03
C PRO A 171 -8.34 9.31 -2.96
N ASP A 172 -8.96 8.16 -3.22
CA ASP A 172 -10.41 8.00 -3.19
C ASP A 172 -10.98 8.35 -1.79
N ALA A 173 -11.93 9.27 -1.75
CA ALA A 173 -12.55 9.73 -0.50
C ALA A 173 -13.19 8.58 0.30
N ARG A 174 -13.67 7.52 -0.37
CA ARG A 174 -14.24 6.33 0.28
C ARG A 174 -13.21 5.60 1.14
N PHE A 175 -11.94 5.57 0.72
CA PHE A 175 -10.90 4.92 1.50
C PHE A 175 -10.56 5.69 2.78
N PHE A 176 -10.53 7.03 2.71
CA PHE A 176 -10.37 7.89 3.90
C PHE A 176 -11.59 7.81 4.83
N ALA A 177 -12.81 7.70 4.29
CA ALA A 177 -14.03 7.57 5.09
C ALA A 177 -14.03 6.34 6.00
N LEU A 178 -13.33 5.26 5.62
CA LEU A 178 -13.18 4.06 6.44
C LEU A 178 -12.52 4.33 7.80
N LEU A 179 -11.69 5.36 7.94
CA LEU A 179 -11.12 5.77 9.22
C LEU A 179 -12.23 6.15 10.22
N HIS A 180 -13.23 6.88 9.76
CA HIS A 180 -14.40 7.19 10.57
C HIS A 180 -15.31 5.97 10.77
N GLU A 181 -15.63 5.27 9.68
CA GLU A 181 -16.59 4.14 9.70
C GLU A 181 -16.13 2.97 10.58
N LYS A 182 -14.84 2.64 10.53
CA LYS A 182 -14.28 1.49 11.24
C LYS A 182 -13.80 1.81 12.65
N PHE A 183 -13.28 3.01 12.87
CA PHE A 183 -12.60 3.38 14.12
C PHE A 183 -13.24 4.58 14.83
N GLY A 184 -14.27 5.19 14.24
CA GLY A 184 -14.98 6.34 14.83
C GLY A 184 -14.16 7.63 14.87
N LEU A 185 -13.12 7.77 14.03
CA LEU A 185 -12.23 8.93 14.07
C LEU A 185 -12.93 10.18 13.54
N ASP A 186 -12.77 11.30 14.25
CA ASP A 186 -13.01 12.62 13.66
C ASP A 186 -11.79 13.01 12.82
N LEU A 187 -11.98 13.09 11.51
CA LEU A 187 -10.88 13.35 10.57
C LEU A 187 -10.22 14.72 10.80
N LYS A 188 -10.93 15.68 11.41
CA LYS A 188 -10.37 16.98 11.76
C LYS A 188 -9.40 16.92 12.95
N GLU A 189 -9.41 15.83 13.71
CA GLU A 189 -8.49 15.58 14.82
C GLU A 189 -7.35 14.65 14.41
N CYS A 190 -7.26 14.34 13.10
CA CYS A 190 -6.28 13.44 12.51
C CYS A 190 -5.27 14.21 11.68
N ILE A 191 -4.05 13.69 11.63
CA ILE A 191 -3.04 14.08 10.65
C ILE A 191 -2.63 12.87 9.80
N MET A 192 -2.65 13.02 8.46
CA MET A 192 -2.09 12.04 7.53
C MET A 192 -0.61 12.32 7.32
N VAL A 193 0.22 11.31 7.45
CA VAL A 193 1.66 11.36 7.16
C VAL A 193 1.94 10.46 5.97
N GLY A 194 2.52 11.02 4.90
CA GLY A 194 2.75 10.26 3.67
C GLY A 194 3.77 10.91 2.74
N ASN A 195 4.17 10.15 1.72
CA ASN A 195 5.23 10.52 0.77
C ASN A 195 4.74 10.75 -0.68
N ASP A 196 3.44 10.64 -0.91
CA ASP A 196 2.80 10.88 -2.22
C ASP A 196 1.91 12.13 -2.14
N SER A 197 2.29 13.18 -2.90
CA SER A 197 1.58 14.47 -2.88
C SER A 197 0.13 14.37 -3.31
N ARG A 198 -0.19 13.44 -4.21
CA ARG A 198 -1.54 13.22 -4.73
C ARG A 198 -2.34 12.27 -3.85
N CYS A 199 -1.78 11.09 -3.60
CA CYS A 199 -2.51 10.02 -2.92
C CYS A 199 -2.69 10.31 -1.43
N ASP A 200 -1.60 10.68 -0.75
CA ASP A 200 -1.63 10.91 0.69
C ASP A 200 -2.15 12.31 1.02
N ILE A 201 -1.46 13.32 0.47
CA ILE A 201 -1.71 14.71 0.85
C ILE A 201 -3.00 15.25 0.20
N GLY A 202 -3.15 15.04 -1.10
CA GLY A 202 -4.36 15.45 -1.82
C GLY A 202 -5.61 14.77 -1.29
N GLY A 203 -5.53 13.45 -1.03
CA GLY A 203 -6.62 12.68 -0.47
C GLY A 203 -6.98 13.11 0.96
N ALA A 204 -5.98 13.31 1.84
CA ALA A 204 -6.19 13.76 3.21
C ALA A 204 -6.83 15.16 3.26
N LYS A 205 -6.36 16.11 2.47
CA LYS A 205 -6.95 17.45 2.36
C LYS A 205 -8.40 17.41 1.88
N ALA A 206 -8.69 16.61 0.87
CA ALA A 206 -10.05 16.42 0.39
C ALA A 206 -10.98 15.80 1.45
N ALA A 207 -10.42 14.96 2.34
CA ALA A 207 -11.12 14.38 3.49
C ALA A 207 -11.20 15.32 4.71
N GLY A 208 -10.59 16.51 4.67
CA GLY A 208 -10.60 17.49 5.75
C GLY A 208 -9.61 17.21 6.88
N MET A 209 -8.57 16.43 6.61
CA MET A 209 -7.47 16.13 7.54
C MET A 209 -6.32 17.13 7.35
N ASP A 210 -5.58 17.38 8.42
CA ASP A 210 -4.24 17.92 8.29
C ASP A 210 -3.29 16.87 7.72
N CYS A 211 -2.14 17.33 7.18
CA CYS A 211 -1.21 16.41 6.55
C CYS A 211 0.25 16.85 6.70
N LEU A 212 1.14 15.87 6.83
CA LEU A 212 2.58 16.00 6.77
C LEU A 212 3.09 15.25 5.56
N TYR A 213 3.68 15.96 4.62
CA TYR A 213 4.39 15.38 3.49
C TYR A 213 5.85 15.14 3.85
N VAL A 214 6.36 13.97 3.54
CA VAL A 214 7.78 13.64 3.63
C VAL A 214 8.29 13.10 2.32
N ARG A 215 9.29 13.76 1.73
CA ARG A 215 9.94 13.24 0.54
C ARG A 215 10.89 12.11 0.92
N SER A 216 10.74 10.98 0.25
CA SER A 216 11.58 9.80 0.43
C SER A 216 12.20 9.34 -0.90
N ASN A 217 13.10 8.37 -0.82
CA ASN A 217 13.75 7.74 -1.98
C ASN A 217 12.76 7.03 -2.93
N ILE A 218 11.57 6.69 -2.46
CA ILE A 218 10.52 6.03 -3.25
C ILE A 218 9.25 6.88 -3.42
N SER A 219 9.31 8.19 -3.12
CA SER A 219 8.27 9.12 -3.54
C SER A 219 8.11 9.09 -5.06
N PRO A 220 6.90 9.36 -5.60
CA PRO A 220 6.69 9.39 -7.04
C PRO A 220 7.73 10.29 -7.73
N LYS A 221 8.21 9.85 -8.91
CA LYS A 221 9.17 10.63 -9.67
C LYS A 221 8.55 11.98 -10.04
N ASP A 222 9.32 13.05 -9.86
CA ASP A 222 8.86 14.43 -10.13
C ASP A 222 7.65 14.87 -9.27
N ASP A 223 7.44 14.23 -8.11
CA ASP A 223 6.37 14.60 -7.19
C ASP A 223 6.55 16.05 -6.71
N PRO A 224 5.55 16.94 -6.92
CA PRO A 224 5.68 18.32 -6.50
C PRO A 224 5.62 18.42 -4.97
N THR A 225 6.31 19.41 -4.39
CA THR A 225 6.08 19.76 -2.97
C THR A 225 4.65 20.25 -2.81
N PRO A 226 3.79 19.53 -2.07
CA PRO A 226 2.39 19.87 -1.96
C PRO A 226 2.17 21.03 -0.97
N ASP A 227 1.02 21.68 -1.10
CA ASP A 227 0.47 22.54 -0.05
C ASP A 227 -0.07 21.65 1.09
N ALA A 228 0.79 21.32 2.05
CA ALA A 228 0.50 20.52 3.23
C ALA A 228 0.66 21.34 4.52
N THR A 229 0.10 20.84 5.63
CA THR A 229 0.27 21.49 6.96
C THR A 229 1.74 21.54 7.35
N TYR A 230 2.46 20.45 7.08
CA TYR A 230 3.92 20.34 7.24
C TYR A 230 4.54 19.68 6.02
N CYS A 231 5.72 20.17 5.62
CA CYS A 231 6.51 19.59 4.53
C CYS A 231 7.94 19.30 4.99
N MET A 232 8.42 18.11 4.66
CA MET A 232 9.79 17.67 4.85
C MET A 232 10.35 17.22 3.51
N GLU A 233 11.39 17.91 3.02
CA GLU A 233 12.02 17.60 1.73
C GLU A 233 13.01 16.41 1.80
N GLU A 234 13.26 15.92 3.01
CA GLU A 234 14.14 14.79 3.27
C GLU A 234 13.54 13.89 4.36
N MET A 235 13.78 12.59 4.28
CA MET A 235 13.39 11.62 5.29
C MET A 235 14.24 11.81 6.55
N ASP A 236 13.61 12.24 7.63
CA ASP A 236 14.22 12.41 8.96
C ASP A 236 13.16 12.09 10.02
N ILE A 237 13.20 10.86 10.54
CA ILE A 237 12.21 10.37 11.52
C ILE A 237 12.33 11.12 12.87
N ALA A 238 13.53 11.57 13.25
CA ALA A 238 13.69 12.35 14.48
C ALA A 238 12.98 13.70 14.38
N LYS A 239 13.20 14.42 13.30
CA LYS A 239 12.51 15.70 13.01
C LYS A 239 11.01 15.51 12.83
N MET A 240 10.59 14.44 12.13
CA MET A 240 9.17 14.08 12.01
C MET A 240 8.54 13.87 13.38
N THR A 241 9.21 13.14 14.28
CA THR A 241 8.73 12.92 15.66
C THR A 241 8.54 14.23 16.41
N GLU A 242 9.49 15.16 16.31
CA GLU A 242 9.39 16.48 16.94
C GLU A 242 8.19 17.27 16.42
N LEU A 243 7.98 17.28 15.10
CA LEU A 243 6.83 17.96 14.48
C LEU A 243 5.49 17.36 14.91
N LEU A 244 5.40 16.04 15.00
CA LEU A 244 4.16 15.35 15.36
C LEU A 244 3.79 15.48 16.83
N LEU A 245 4.77 15.71 17.73
CA LEU A 245 4.55 15.84 19.18
C LEU A 245 4.38 17.30 19.66
N GLN A 246 4.49 18.29 18.78
CA GLN A 246 4.19 19.70 19.09
C GLN A 246 2.68 19.91 19.17
#